data_d6fb0d40f7ec5ef04ce2809144c825d8
#
_entry.id   d6fb0d40f7ec5ef04ce2809144c825d8
#
_cell.length_a   1.000
_cell.length_b   1.000
_cell.length_c   1.000
_cell.angle_alpha   90.00
_cell.angle_beta   90.00
_cell.angle_gamma   90.00
#
_symmetry.space_group_name_H-M   'P 1'
#
loop_
_entity.id
_entity.type
_entity.pdbx_description
1 polymer ?
#
loop_
_entity_poly.entity_id
_entity_poly.type
_entity_poly.pdbx_seq_one_letter_code
_entity_poly.pdbx_strand_id
1 'polypeptide(L)'
;MEKRSTYLDFAENDYKFFMYNFDHEVFGTSMAALGQNICERYLKHIISEYAQPCSVEEEMNKKAVLHAHSLKKIMRYMKDEMQIQIPSSVSNAMKIIDGFYFTTRYPGNDSFIAGEEEIVDAANAVKLTREFTLDIIKRLEEL
;
A
#
# COMPACT_ATOMS: atom_id res chain seq x y z
N MET A 1 7.16 -19.33 21.74
CA MET A 1 6.18 -19.27 20.64
C MET A 1 6.59 -18.21 19.64
N GLU A 2 6.77 -18.59 18.40
CA GLU A 2 7.15 -17.63 17.37
C GLU A 2 5.99 -16.70 17.03
N LYS A 3 6.26 -15.41 16.99
CA LYS A 3 5.29 -14.41 16.59
C LYS A 3 5.22 -14.37 15.07
N ARG A 4 4.02 -14.54 14.53
CA ARG A 4 3.80 -14.47 13.10
C ARG A 4 3.90 -13.01 12.62
N SER A 5 4.74 -12.77 11.61
CA SER A 5 4.85 -11.45 10.99
C SER A 5 3.64 -11.17 10.10
N THR A 6 3.11 -9.96 10.20
CA THR A 6 1.96 -9.51 9.43
C THR A 6 2.40 -8.53 8.33
N TYR A 7 1.46 -8.21 7.42
CA TYR A 7 1.70 -7.15 6.43
C TYR A 7 2.06 -5.82 7.11
N LEU A 8 1.41 -5.52 8.26
CA LEU A 8 1.71 -4.31 9.02
C LEU A 8 3.15 -4.29 9.51
N ASP A 9 3.64 -5.42 10.01
CA ASP A 9 5.03 -5.51 10.49
C ASP A 9 6.02 -5.18 9.38
N PHE A 10 5.79 -5.74 8.18
CA PHE A 10 6.65 -5.46 7.03
C PHE A 10 6.51 -4.01 6.56
N ALA A 11 5.28 -3.49 6.51
CA ALA A 11 5.05 -2.11 6.11
C ALA A 11 5.74 -1.13 7.06
N GLU A 12 5.61 -1.33 8.36
CA GLU A 12 6.22 -0.45 9.37
C GLU A 12 7.76 -0.52 9.30
N ASN A 13 8.31 -1.71 9.07
CA ASN A 13 9.75 -1.86 8.92
C ASN A 13 10.26 -1.10 7.68
N ASP A 14 9.58 -1.27 6.56
CA ASP A 14 9.96 -0.59 5.32
C ASP A 14 9.67 0.91 5.36
N TYR A 15 8.64 1.33 6.10
CA TYR A 15 8.34 2.74 6.32
C TYR A 15 9.52 3.46 6.97
N LYS A 16 10.10 2.87 8.00
CA LYS A 16 11.27 3.45 8.69
C LYS A 16 12.44 3.61 7.73
N PHE A 17 12.72 2.58 6.95
CA PHE A 17 13.79 2.61 5.96
C PHE A 17 13.54 3.68 4.89
N PHE A 18 12.32 3.71 4.35
CA PHE A 18 11.93 4.68 3.33
C PHE A 18 12.08 6.11 3.84
N MET A 19 11.53 6.41 5.01
CA MET A 19 11.56 7.77 5.57
C MET A 19 12.97 8.21 5.96
N TYR A 20 13.81 7.29 6.46
CA TYR A 20 15.19 7.59 6.74
C TYR A 20 15.91 8.05 5.45
N ASN A 21 15.76 7.29 4.38
CA ASN A 21 16.39 7.66 3.11
C ASN A 21 15.82 8.94 2.53
N PHE A 22 14.51 9.12 2.62
CA PHE A 22 13.85 10.34 2.16
C PHE A 22 14.37 11.57 2.90
N ASP A 23 14.46 11.50 4.22
CA ASP A 23 14.93 12.61 5.07
C ASP A 23 16.41 12.94 4.82
N HIS A 24 17.18 11.97 4.35
CA HIS A 24 18.61 12.17 4.01
C HIS A 24 18.81 12.40 2.51
N GLU A 25 17.74 12.70 1.79
CA GLU A 25 17.76 13.03 0.37
C GLU A 25 18.37 11.94 -0.52
N VAL A 26 18.16 10.69 -0.13
CA VAL A 26 18.53 9.52 -0.95
C VAL A 26 17.34 9.19 -1.87
N PHE A 27 17.39 9.73 -3.10
CA PHE A 27 16.27 9.69 -4.04
C PHE A 27 16.50 8.72 -5.21
N GLY A 28 16.91 7.50 -4.93
CA GLY A 28 17.05 6.50 -6.00
C GLY A 28 15.71 6.06 -6.56
N THR A 29 15.69 5.66 -7.85
CA THR A 29 14.48 5.19 -8.54
C THR A 29 13.77 4.08 -7.78
N SER A 30 14.53 3.19 -7.13
CA SER A 30 13.97 2.10 -6.33
C SER A 30 13.07 2.59 -5.18
N MET A 31 13.26 3.83 -4.73
CA MET A 31 12.42 4.41 -3.69
C MET A 31 10.96 4.56 -4.14
N ALA A 32 10.73 4.87 -5.42
CA ALA A 32 9.37 4.99 -5.95
C ALA A 32 8.63 3.66 -5.88
N ALA A 33 9.28 2.59 -6.34
CA ALA A 33 8.70 1.24 -6.28
C ALA A 33 8.49 0.78 -4.84
N LEU A 34 9.44 1.08 -3.95
CA LEU A 34 9.33 0.76 -2.52
C LEU A 34 8.15 1.48 -1.90
N GLY A 35 7.94 2.76 -2.25
CA GLY A 35 6.79 3.53 -1.75
C GLY A 35 5.47 2.87 -2.10
N GLN A 36 5.30 2.41 -3.34
CA GLN A 36 4.10 1.67 -3.73
C GLN A 36 3.96 0.37 -2.94
N ASN A 37 5.04 -0.38 -2.79
CA ASN A 37 5.02 -1.64 -2.02
C ASN A 37 4.60 -1.42 -0.57
N ILE A 38 5.08 -0.35 0.05
CA ILE A 38 4.72 -0.02 1.43
C ILE A 38 3.21 0.25 1.52
N CYS A 39 2.68 1.07 0.61
CA CYS A 39 1.25 1.38 0.57
C CYS A 39 0.42 0.10 0.37
N GLU A 40 0.84 -0.78 -0.55
CA GLU A 40 0.16 -2.06 -0.75
C GLU A 40 0.10 -2.87 0.53
N ARG A 41 1.22 -2.97 1.26
CA ARG A 41 1.30 -3.76 2.48
C ARG A 41 0.43 -3.20 3.60
N TYR A 42 0.37 -1.89 3.75
CA TYR A 42 -0.53 -1.27 4.72
C TYR A 42 -1.99 -1.63 4.42
N LEU A 43 -2.41 -1.44 3.18
CA LEU A 43 -3.80 -1.74 2.79
C LEU A 43 -4.10 -3.25 2.83
N LYS A 44 -3.16 -4.07 2.40
CA LYS A 44 -3.31 -5.53 2.45
C LYS A 44 -3.42 -6.05 3.88
N HIS A 45 -2.81 -5.38 4.84
CA HIS A 45 -2.98 -5.74 6.25
C HIS A 45 -4.45 -5.65 6.67
N ILE A 46 -5.13 -4.58 6.29
CA ILE A 46 -6.55 -4.41 6.59
C ILE A 46 -7.36 -5.56 5.99
N ILE A 47 -7.10 -5.89 4.74
CA ILE A 47 -7.81 -6.98 4.04
C ILE A 47 -7.50 -8.33 4.70
N SER A 48 -6.20 -8.61 4.93
CA SER A 48 -5.76 -9.89 5.48
C SER A 48 -6.37 -10.18 6.84
N GLU A 49 -6.41 -9.18 7.72
CA GLU A 49 -6.81 -9.38 9.11
C GLU A 49 -8.31 -9.17 9.34
N TYR A 50 -9.00 -8.40 8.52
CA TYR A 50 -10.38 -8.00 8.81
C TYR A 50 -11.41 -8.40 7.76
N ALA A 51 -11.01 -8.78 6.56
CA ALA A 51 -11.98 -9.26 5.58
C ALA A 51 -12.47 -10.66 5.98
N GLN A 52 -13.79 -10.85 6.00
CA GLN A 52 -14.42 -12.09 6.45
C GLN A 52 -15.20 -12.74 5.29
N PRO A 53 -14.53 -13.52 4.44
CA PRO A 53 -15.20 -14.18 3.33
C PRO A 53 -16.19 -15.24 3.84
N CYS A 54 -17.37 -15.29 3.22
CA CYS A 54 -18.45 -16.20 3.61
C CYS A 54 -18.69 -17.30 2.58
N SER A 55 -17.95 -17.33 1.49
CA SER A 55 -18.08 -18.31 0.42
C SER A 55 -16.72 -18.65 -0.18
N VAL A 56 -16.66 -19.73 -0.95
CA VAL A 56 -15.45 -20.10 -1.67
C VAL A 56 -15.05 -19.01 -2.66
N GLU A 57 -16.05 -18.43 -3.35
CA GLU A 57 -15.79 -17.33 -4.29
C GLU A 57 -15.18 -16.11 -3.59
N GLU A 58 -15.72 -15.71 -2.44
CA GLU A 58 -15.20 -14.60 -1.66
C GLU A 58 -13.80 -14.87 -1.13
N GLU A 59 -13.50 -16.11 -0.73
CA GLU A 59 -12.17 -16.51 -0.31
C GLU A 59 -11.17 -16.39 -1.46
N MET A 60 -11.57 -16.81 -2.65
CA MET A 60 -10.74 -16.69 -3.86
C MET A 60 -10.47 -15.23 -4.21
N ASN A 61 -11.50 -14.38 -4.09
CA ASN A 61 -11.36 -12.94 -4.35
C ASN A 61 -10.40 -12.29 -3.36
N LYS A 62 -10.50 -12.64 -2.07
CA LYS A 62 -9.59 -12.14 -1.04
C LYS A 62 -8.15 -12.56 -1.36
N LYS A 63 -7.94 -13.81 -1.70
CA LYS A 63 -6.63 -14.34 -2.05
C LYS A 63 -6.06 -13.64 -3.28
N ALA A 64 -6.90 -13.41 -4.29
CA ALA A 64 -6.47 -12.74 -5.52
C ALA A 64 -6.01 -11.30 -5.26
N VAL A 65 -6.76 -10.53 -4.46
CA VAL A 65 -6.39 -9.14 -4.17
C VAL A 65 -5.12 -9.05 -3.34
N LEU A 66 -4.89 -10.02 -2.44
CA LEU A 66 -3.65 -10.04 -1.64
C LEU A 66 -2.41 -10.31 -2.50
N HIS A 67 -2.58 -10.89 -3.68
CA HIS A 67 -1.47 -11.10 -4.64
C HIS A 67 -1.37 -10.00 -5.69
N ALA A 68 -2.30 -9.05 -5.70
CA ALA A 68 -2.31 -7.97 -6.68
C ALA A 68 -1.25 -6.90 -6.35
N HIS A 69 -0.74 -6.24 -7.39
CA HIS A 69 0.16 -5.11 -7.27
C HIS A 69 -0.48 -3.83 -7.82
N SER A 70 -1.79 -3.75 -7.75
CA SER A 70 -2.56 -2.59 -8.18
C SER A 70 -3.24 -1.97 -6.96
N LEU A 71 -2.85 -0.76 -6.61
CA LEU A 71 -3.47 -0.02 -5.51
C LEU A 71 -4.95 0.23 -5.81
N LYS A 72 -5.28 0.47 -7.07
CA LYS A 72 -6.67 0.66 -7.50
C LYS A 72 -7.52 -0.57 -7.19
N LYS A 73 -7.02 -1.76 -7.50
CA LYS A 73 -7.74 -3.02 -7.23
C LYS A 73 -7.88 -3.27 -5.73
N ILE A 74 -6.84 -2.99 -4.98
CA ILE A 74 -6.83 -3.16 -3.52
C ILE A 74 -7.88 -2.24 -2.88
N MET A 75 -7.89 -0.96 -3.26
CA MET A 75 -8.87 0.01 -2.74
C MET A 75 -10.30 -0.36 -3.14
N ARG A 76 -10.50 -0.85 -4.36
CA ARG A 76 -11.81 -1.28 -4.83
C ARG A 76 -12.35 -2.43 -3.97
N TYR A 77 -11.50 -3.41 -3.66
CA TYR A 77 -11.88 -4.51 -2.78
C TYR A 77 -12.32 -3.99 -1.40
N MET A 78 -11.53 -3.09 -0.82
CA MET A 78 -11.84 -2.52 0.50
C MET A 78 -13.18 -1.80 0.48
N LYS A 79 -13.47 -1.06 -0.57
CA LYS A 79 -14.71 -0.31 -0.72
C LYS A 79 -15.91 -1.24 -0.97
N ASP A 80 -15.79 -2.13 -1.94
CA ASP A 80 -16.92 -2.93 -2.41
C ASP A 80 -17.20 -4.14 -1.52
N GLU A 81 -16.15 -4.82 -1.04
CA GLU A 81 -16.30 -6.04 -0.25
C GLU A 81 -16.31 -5.79 1.26
N MET A 82 -15.65 -4.74 1.72
CA MET A 82 -15.53 -4.46 3.15
C MET A 82 -16.28 -3.20 3.58
N GLN A 83 -16.86 -2.45 2.65
CA GLN A 83 -17.57 -1.18 2.89
C GLN A 83 -16.71 -0.17 3.66
N ILE A 84 -15.41 -0.14 3.39
CA ILE A 84 -14.50 0.83 3.99
C ILE A 84 -14.44 2.05 3.08
N GLN A 85 -14.73 3.22 3.66
CA GLN A 85 -14.59 4.48 2.94
C GLN A 85 -13.13 4.95 2.98
N ILE A 86 -12.59 5.25 1.81
CA ILE A 86 -11.22 5.72 1.68
C ILE A 86 -11.27 7.22 1.41
N PRO A 87 -10.66 8.07 2.27
CA PRO A 87 -10.65 9.51 2.03
C PRO A 87 -10.05 9.86 0.67
N SER A 88 -10.56 10.91 0.04
CA SER A 88 -10.07 11.34 -1.28
C SER A 88 -8.58 11.68 -1.26
N SER A 89 -8.05 12.19 -0.15
CA SER A 89 -6.61 12.47 -0.01
C SER A 89 -5.78 11.19 -0.18
N VAL A 90 -6.21 10.10 0.43
CA VAL A 90 -5.54 8.80 0.31
C VAL A 90 -5.73 8.24 -1.08
N SER A 91 -6.96 8.22 -1.57
CA SER A 91 -7.29 7.69 -2.90
C SER A 91 -6.51 8.41 -4.01
N ASN A 92 -6.43 9.74 -3.94
CA ASN A 92 -5.69 10.52 -4.93
C ASN A 92 -4.18 10.25 -4.86
N ALA A 93 -3.62 10.14 -3.66
CA ALA A 93 -2.21 9.80 -3.49
C ALA A 93 -1.91 8.42 -4.08
N MET A 94 -2.79 7.44 -3.87
CA MET A 94 -2.64 6.10 -4.44
C MET A 94 -2.67 6.12 -5.96
N LYS A 95 -3.56 6.92 -6.55
CA LYS A 95 -3.67 7.03 -8.02
C LYS A 95 -2.39 7.59 -8.64
N ILE A 96 -1.74 8.53 -7.95
CA ILE A 96 -0.50 9.14 -8.45
C ILE A 96 0.62 8.11 -8.53
N ILE A 97 0.76 7.26 -7.51
CA ILE A 97 1.88 6.31 -7.43
C ILE A 97 1.56 4.92 -7.99
N ASP A 98 0.29 4.65 -8.29
CA ASP A 98 -0.10 3.32 -8.78
C ASP A 98 0.61 3.02 -10.10
N GLY A 99 1.26 1.87 -10.16
CA GLY A 99 2.06 1.49 -11.32
C GLY A 99 3.56 1.75 -11.17
N PHE A 100 4.02 2.50 -10.17
CA PHE A 100 5.45 2.76 -9.95
C PHE A 100 6.26 1.48 -9.81
N TYR A 101 5.67 0.42 -9.25
CA TYR A 101 6.32 -0.87 -9.12
C TYR A 101 6.82 -1.41 -10.47
N PHE A 102 6.00 -1.26 -11.53
CA PHE A 102 6.37 -1.74 -12.86
C PHE A 102 7.13 -0.70 -13.67
N THR A 103 6.68 0.55 -13.65
CA THR A 103 7.20 1.60 -14.52
C THR A 103 8.59 2.08 -14.12
N THR A 104 8.99 1.87 -12.87
CA THR A 104 10.32 2.28 -12.38
C THR A 104 11.30 1.12 -12.19
N ARG A 105 10.87 -0.13 -12.42
CA ARG A 105 11.72 -1.31 -12.22
C ARG A 105 12.10 -2.03 -13.52
N TYR A 106 11.24 -1.98 -14.51
CA TYR A 106 11.43 -2.76 -15.74
C TYR A 106 11.41 -1.86 -16.96
N PRO A 107 12.41 -1.97 -17.86
CA PRO A 107 12.38 -1.21 -19.11
C PRO A 107 11.16 -1.56 -19.96
N GLY A 108 10.57 -0.55 -20.58
CA GLY A 108 9.39 -0.71 -21.41
C GLY A 108 8.95 0.64 -21.95
N ASN A 109 7.84 0.66 -22.68
CA ASN A 109 7.36 1.89 -23.31
C ASN A 109 6.95 2.98 -22.33
N ASP A 110 6.45 2.55 -21.15
CA ASP A 110 5.98 3.48 -20.11
C ASP A 110 6.99 3.59 -18.95
N SER A 111 8.18 2.98 -19.09
CA SER A 111 9.18 3.03 -18.02
C SER A 111 9.85 4.39 -17.94
N PHE A 112 10.25 4.76 -16.72
CA PHE A 112 10.98 6.01 -16.49
C PHE A 112 11.90 5.85 -15.27
N ILE A 113 12.90 6.73 -15.21
CA ILE A 113 13.75 6.84 -14.02
C ILE A 113 13.13 7.90 -13.12
N ALA A 114 12.70 7.50 -11.94
CA ALA A 114 12.03 8.38 -11.01
C ALA A 114 12.99 9.45 -10.47
N GLY A 115 12.53 10.70 -10.49
CA GLY A 115 13.25 11.83 -9.93
C GLY A 115 12.69 12.22 -8.57
N GLU A 116 13.14 13.37 -8.08
CA GLU A 116 12.72 13.88 -6.76
C GLU A 116 11.21 14.03 -6.64
N GLU A 117 10.55 14.53 -7.70
CA GLU A 117 9.10 14.75 -7.68
C GLU A 117 8.34 13.47 -7.39
N GLU A 118 8.69 12.37 -8.06
CA GLU A 118 8.04 11.08 -7.88
C GLU A 118 8.33 10.50 -6.51
N ILE A 119 9.51 10.73 -5.96
CA ILE A 119 9.86 10.28 -4.62
C ILE A 119 9.08 11.09 -3.57
N VAL A 120 8.89 12.38 -3.79
CA VAL A 120 8.06 13.22 -2.92
C VAL A 120 6.61 12.73 -2.95
N ASP A 121 6.08 12.40 -4.14
CA ASP A 121 4.75 11.84 -4.27
C ASP A 121 4.63 10.51 -3.52
N ALA A 122 5.64 9.65 -3.64
CA ALA A 122 5.67 8.37 -2.92
C ALA A 122 5.72 8.59 -1.40
N ALA A 123 6.51 9.55 -0.93
CA ALA A 123 6.60 9.85 0.51
C ALA A 123 5.25 10.35 1.06
N ASN A 124 4.59 11.23 0.31
CA ASN A 124 3.26 11.71 0.69
C ASN A 124 2.26 10.55 0.77
N ALA A 125 2.27 9.67 -0.23
CA ALA A 125 1.39 8.52 -0.28
C ALA A 125 1.64 7.55 0.89
N VAL A 126 2.90 7.28 1.19
CA VAL A 126 3.29 6.39 2.29
C VAL A 126 2.80 6.94 3.63
N LYS A 127 2.99 8.23 3.88
CA LYS A 127 2.55 8.87 5.13
C LYS A 127 1.03 8.83 5.28
N LEU A 128 0.31 9.21 4.23
CA LEU A 128 -1.15 9.22 4.25
C LEU A 128 -1.73 7.82 4.43
N THR A 129 -1.15 6.84 3.76
CA THR A 129 -1.61 5.45 3.83
C THR A 129 -1.36 4.86 5.21
N ARG A 130 -0.20 5.17 5.80
CA ARG A 130 0.11 4.72 7.16
C ARG A 130 -0.91 5.26 8.16
N GLU A 131 -1.14 6.57 8.15
CA GLU A 131 -2.11 7.22 9.05
C GLU A 131 -3.50 6.64 8.88
N PHE A 132 -3.96 6.49 7.64
CA PHE A 132 -5.25 5.90 7.32
C PHE A 132 -5.35 4.47 7.86
N THR A 133 -4.33 3.66 7.62
CA THR A 133 -4.33 2.25 8.04
C THR A 133 -4.39 2.12 9.56
N LEU A 134 -3.58 2.88 10.28
CA LEU A 134 -3.58 2.85 11.75
C LEU A 134 -4.92 3.32 12.31
N ASP A 135 -5.54 4.32 11.70
CA ASP A 135 -6.85 4.81 12.09
C ASP A 135 -7.95 3.75 11.87
N ILE A 136 -7.94 3.09 10.71
CA ILE A 136 -8.90 2.02 10.39
C ILE A 136 -8.76 0.85 11.36
N ILE A 137 -7.53 0.42 11.64
CA ILE A 137 -7.29 -0.66 12.60
C ILE A 137 -7.90 -0.31 13.95
N LYS A 138 -7.67 0.90 14.42
CA LYS A 138 -8.21 1.37 15.69
C LYS A 138 -9.74 1.31 15.70
N ARG A 139 -10.39 1.78 14.64
CA ARG A 139 -11.85 1.73 14.53
C ARG A 139 -12.39 0.32 14.49
N LEU A 140 -11.75 -0.58 13.73
CA LEU A 140 -12.19 -1.97 13.62
C LEU A 140 -12.03 -2.73 14.92
N GLU A 141 -11.03 -2.41 15.73
CA GLU A 141 -10.80 -3.07 17.00
C GLU A 141 -11.68 -2.54 18.13
N GLU A 142 -12.30 -1.39 17.93
CA GLU A 142 -13.26 -0.81 18.90
C GLU A 142 -14.69 -1.35 18.73
N LEU A 143 -14.97 -2.12 17.68
CA LEU A 143 -16.30 -2.68 17.40
C LEU A 143 -16.65 -3.87 18.28
#